data_9f2f63db013f5fbbdadb1d96022ba61d
#
_entry.id   9f2f63db013f5fbbdadb1d96022ba61d
#
_cell.length_a   1.000
_cell.length_b   1.000
_cell.length_c   1.000
_cell.angle_alpha   90.00
_cell.angle_beta   90.00
_cell.angle_gamma   90.00
#
_symmetry.space_group_name_H-M   'P 1'
#
loop_
_entity.id
_entity.type
_entity.pdbx_description
1 polymer ?
#
loop_
_entity_poly.entity_id
_entity_poly.type
_entity_poly.pdbx_seq_one_letter_code
_entity_poly.pdbx_strand_id
1 'polypeptide(L)'
;MQQYAAKAEYHNFFNADEEFHKTFYLMTNHAQVWDWLQTINIQFNRFRWLRLAISDLPWNTLIEQHKEILCAVENHDGEKAVTAAAKHLHLMFDEEMAVLQAFPEYFDNLPE
;
A
#
# COMPACT_ATOMS: atom_id res chain seq x y z
N MET A 1 -6.07 6.56 8.81
CA MET A 1 -4.97 5.57 8.99
C MET A 1 -4.17 5.74 10.29
N GLN A 2 -3.78 6.95 10.66
CA GLN A 2 -2.96 7.17 11.87
C GLN A 2 -3.61 6.63 13.14
N GLN A 3 -4.90 6.87 13.34
CA GLN A 3 -5.62 6.36 14.51
C GLN A 3 -5.67 4.83 14.55
N TYR A 4 -5.75 4.18 13.38
CA TYR A 4 -5.79 2.72 13.28
C TYR A 4 -4.42 2.10 13.54
N ALA A 5 -3.35 2.78 13.09
CA ALA A 5 -1.98 2.35 13.37
C ALA A 5 -1.68 2.39 14.87
N ALA A 6 -2.11 3.44 15.57
CA ALA A 6 -1.90 3.59 17.00
C ALA A 6 -2.58 2.49 17.82
N LYS A 7 -3.70 1.92 17.31
CA LYS A 7 -4.46 0.86 17.95
C LYS A 7 -4.20 -0.53 17.38
N ALA A 8 -3.28 -0.64 16.37
CA ALA A 8 -3.01 -1.88 15.65
C ALA A 8 -4.26 -2.52 15.04
N GLU A 9 -5.17 -1.70 14.51
CA GLU A 9 -6.42 -2.16 13.89
C GLU A 9 -6.19 -2.51 12.42
N TYR A 10 -5.74 -3.74 12.14
CA TYR A 10 -5.32 -4.20 10.81
C TYR A 10 -6.38 -4.01 9.74
N HIS A 11 -7.60 -4.46 10.02
CA HIS A 11 -8.70 -4.42 9.05
C HIS A 11 -9.07 -3.00 8.68
N ASN A 12 -9.19 -2.13 9.67
CA ASN A 12 -9.54 -0.74 9.47
C ASN A 12 -8.42 0.03 8.78
N PHE A 13 -7.16 -0.27 9.12
CA PHE A 13 -6.01 0.33 8.45
C PHE A 13 -5.98 -0.04 6.97
N PHE A 14 -6.15 -1.33 6.65
CA PHE A 14 -6.17 -1.80 5.27
C PHE A 14 -7.29 -1.13 4.47
N ASN A 15 -8.49 -1.05 5.04
CA ASN A 15 -9.62 -0.40 4.37
C ASN A 15 -9.38 1.09 4.13
N ALA A 16 -8.78 1.78 5.09
CA ALA A 16 -8.42 3.19 4.92
C ALA A 16 -7.36 3.39 3.83
N ASP A 17 -6.39 2.49 3.75
CA ASP A 17 -5.38 2.46 2.71
C ASP A 17 -6.03 2.27 1.33
N GLU A 18 -6.97 1.33 1.22
CA GLU A 18 -7.73 1.11 -0.02
C GLU A 18 -8.50 2.36 -0.44
N GLU A 19 -9.20 3.00 0.49
CA GLU A 19 -9.95 4.22 0.20
C GLU A 19 -9.05 5.38 -0.22
N PHE A 20 -7.87 5.49 0.37
CA PHE A 20 -6.88 6.48 -0.02
C PHE A 20 -6.50 6.31 -1.50
N HIS A 21 -6.12 5.10 -1.90
CA HIS A 21 -5.72 4.82 -3.28
C HIS A 21 -6.90 4.96 -4.26
N LYS A 22 -8.06 4.43 -3.90
CA LYS A 22 -9.27 4.50 -4.71
C LYS A 22 -9.64 5.94 -5.04
N THR A 23 -9.49 6.85 -4.08
CA THR A 23 -9.85 8.25 -4.24
C THR A 23 -9.17 8.88 -5.45
N PHE A 24 -7.89 8.58 -5.69
CA PHE A 24 -7.17 9.13 -6.84
C PHE A 24 -7.75 8.67 -8.18
N TYR A 25 -8.19 7.40 -8.25
CA TYR A 25 -8.83 6.88 -9.48
C TYR A 25 -10.19 7.56 -9.70
N LEU A 26 -10.97 7.77 -8.64
CA LEU A 26 -12.27 8.45 -8.75
C LEU A 26 -12.11 9.92 -9.14
N MET A 27 -11.17 10.63 -8.52
CA MET A 27 -10.93 12.06 -8.78
C MET A 27 -10.43 12.33 -10.20
N THR A 28 -9.73 11.38 -10.81
CA THR A 28 -9.20 11.50 -12.17
C THR A 28 -10.10 10.85 -13.21
N ASN A 29 -11.32 10.48 -12.84
CA ASN A 29 -12.30 9.84 -13.71
C ASN A 29 -11.84 8.48 -14.27
N HIS A 30 -11.15 7.70 -13.42
CA HIS A 30 -10.65 6.37 -13.76
C HIS A 30 -11.24 5.27 -12.86
N ALA A 31 -12.50 5.43 -12.45
CA ALA A 31 -13.19 4.45 -11.60
C ALA A 31 -13.17 3.04 -12.21
N GLN A 32 -13.29 2.92 -13.53
CA GLN A 32 -13.27 1.65 -14.22
C GLN A 32 -11.91 0.96 -14.09
N VAL A 33 -10.82 1.72 -14.11
CA VAL A 33 -9.47 1.17 -13.90
C VAL A 33 -9.35 0.58 -12.50
N TRP A 34 -9.90 1.27 -11.49
CA TRP A 34 -9.94 0.74 -10.12
C TRP A 34 -10.68 -0.59 -10.06
N ASP A 35 -11.85 -0.68 -10.69
CA ASP A 35 -12.64 -1.91 -10.72
C ASP A 35 -11.88 -3.06 -11.39
N TRP A 36 -11.19 -2.79 -12.49
CA TRP A 36 -10.36 -3.80 -13.16
C TRP A 36 -9.23 -4.29 -12.26
N LEU A 37 -8.57 -3.40 -11.55
CA LEU A 37 -7.48 -3.76 -10.65
C LEU A 37 -7.97 -4.70 -9.54
N GLN A 38 -9.21 -4.53 -9.06
CA GLN A 38 -9.76 -5.40 -8.03
C GLN A 38 -9.88 -6.86 -8.48
N THR A 39 -10.00 -7.10 -9.79
CA THR A 39 -10.11 -8.47 -10.31
C THR A 39 -8.76 -9.18 -10.44
N ILE A 40 -7.65 -8.45 -10.50
CA ILE A 40 -6.32 -9.01 -10.71
C ILE A 40 -5.37 -8.85 -9.52
N ASN A 41 -5.75 -8.05 -8.53
CA ASN A 41 -4.87 -7.70 -7.40
C ASN A 41 -5.02 -8.58 -6.17
N ILE A 42 -5.62 -9.79 -6.30
CA ILE A 42 -5.86 -10.67 -5.16
C ILE A 42 -4.55 -11.00 -4.43
N GLN A 43 -3.52 -11.40 -5.17
CA GLN A 43 -2.22 -11.76 -4.59
C GLN A 43 -1.51 -10.53 -4.00
N PHE A 44 -1.60 -9.41 -4.67
CA PHE A 44 -1.03 -8.15 -4.23
C PHE A 44 -1.67 -7.68 -2.92
N ASN A 45 -2.99 -7.74 -2.84
CA ASN A 45 -3.74 -7.36 -1.63
C ASN A 45 -3.41 -8.29 -0.46
N ARG A 46 -3.23 -9.58 -0.73
CA ARG A 46 -2.79 -10.54 0.30
C ARG A 46 -1.41 -10.18 0.83
N PHE A 47 -0.49 -9.81 -0.04
CA PHE A 47 0.84 -9.35 0.34
C PHE A 47 0.76 -8.11 1.26
N ARG A 48 -0.03 -7.11 0.85
CA ARG A 48 -0.25 -5.89 1.64
C ARG A 48 -0.82 -6.20 3.02
N TRP A 49 -1.78 -7.10 3.08
CA TRP A 49 -2.38 -7.53 4.34
C TRP A 49 -1.36 -8.19 5.26
N LEU A 50 -0.59 -9.14 4.73
CA LEU A 50 0.43 -9.86 5.50
C LEU A 50 1.52 -8.91 6.02
N ARG A 51 1.90 -7.92 5.23
CA ARG A 51 2.89 -6.93 5.61
C ARG A 51 2.49 -6.18 6.88
N LEU A 52 1.22 -5.90 7.07
CA LEU A 52 0.73 -5.18 8.26
C LEU A 52 0.96 -5.97 9.55
N ALA A 53 1.09 -7.29 9.48
CA ALA A 53 1.29 -8.13 10.64
C ALA A 53 2.77 -8.23 11.07
N ILE A 54 3.71 -7.67 10.32
CA ILE A 54 5.14 -7.75 10.60
C ILE A 54 5.57 -6.56 11.43
N SER A 55 6.04 -6.83 12.68
CA SER A 55 6.40 -5.77 13.62
C SER A 55 7.62 -4.95 13.17
N ASP A 56 8.54 -5.54 12.41
CA ASP A 56 9.73 -4.84 11.92
C ASP A 56 9.46 -3.94 10.72
N LEU A 57 8.23 -3.98 10.18
CA LEU A 57 7.79 -3.15 9.06
C LEU A 57 6.68 -2.21 9.56
N PRO A 58 7.05 -1.06 10.15
CA PRO A 58 6.08 -0.20 10.81
C PRO A 58 5.08 0.43 9.84
N TRP A 59 3.85 0.56 10.28
CA TRP A 59 2.79 1.21 9.51
C TRP A 59 3.06 2.69 9.26
N ASN A 60 3.84 3.31 10.13
CA ASN A 60 4.20 4.73 9.99
C ASN A 60 4.93 5.01 8.67
N THR A 61 5.71 4.05 8.16
CA THR A 61 6.37 4.19 6.86
C THR A 61 5.34 4.38 5.75
N LEU A 62 4.27 3.57 5.77
CA LEU A 62 3.18 3.67 4.80
C LEU A 62 2.47 5.02 4.91
N ILE A 63 2.18 5.43 6.13
CA ILE A 63 1.50 6.71 6.40
C ILE A 63 2.33 7.88 5.89
N GLU A 64 3.64 7.89 6.16
CA GLU A 64 4.53 8.95 5.69
C GLU A 64 4.61 9.01 4.17
N GLN A 65 4.64 7.86 3.50
CA GLN A 65 4.63 7.81 2.04
C GLN A 65 3.31 8.33 1.46
N HIS A 66 2.18 8.01 2.10
CA HIS A 66 0.89 8.56 1.69
C HIS A 66 0.85 10.08 1.86
N LYS A 67 1.43 10.60 2.94
CA LYS A 67 1.53 12.05 3.17
C LYS A 67 2.37 12.75 2.10
N GLU A 68 3.46 12.13 1.67
CA GLU A 68 4.30 12.65 0.61
C GLU A 68 3.52 12.77 -0.71
N ILE A 69 2.75 11.73 -1.05
CA ILE A 69 1.90 11.73 -2.24
C ILE A 69 0.85 12.84 -2.14
N LEU A 70 0.15 12.89 -1.03
CA LEU A 70 -0.92 13.86 -0.82
C LEU A 70 -0.39 15.30 -0.87
N CYS A 71 0.75 15.55 -0.23
CA CYS A 71 1.38 16.85 -0.23
C CYS A 71 1.75 17.31 -1.66
N ALA A 72 2.32 16.40 -2.46
CA ALA A 72 2.65 16.71 -3.85
C ALA A 72 1.40 17.03 -4.67
N VAL A 73 0.31 16.28 -4.47
CA VAL A 73 -0.96 16.53 -5.15
C VAL A 73 -1.55 17.87 -4.73
N GLU A 74 -1.56 18.17 -3.44
CA GLU A 74 -2.08 19.46 -2.92
C GLU A 74 -1.31 20.64 -3.47
N ASN A 75 -0.01 20.48 -3.69
CA ASN A 75 0.86 21.54 -4.25
C ASN A 75 0.88 21.55 -5.78
N HIS A 76 0.04 20.73 -6.41
CA HIS A 76 -0.01 20.59 -7.87
C HIS A 76 1.35 20.28 -8.51
N ASP A 77 2.19 19.52 -7.78
CA ASP A 77 3.52 19.12 -8.25
C ASP A 77 3.46 17.69 -8.79
N GLY A 78 3.16 17.58 -10.09
CA GLY A 78 3.01 16.29 -10.76
C GLY A 78 4.27 15.44 -10.72
N GLU A 79 5.45 16.05 -10.88
CA GLU A 79 6.71 15.31 -10.84
C GLU A 79 6.98 14.70 -9.47
N LYS A 80 6.78 15.46 -8.40
CA LYS A 80 6.90 14.94 -7.04
C LYS A 80 5.86 13.88 -6.73
N ALA A 81 4.64 14.04 -7.23
CA ALA A 81 3.59 13.05 -7.03
C ALA A 81 3.97 11.71 -7.68
N VAL A 82 4.49 11.73 -8.91
CA VAL A 82 4.95 10.52 -9.60
C VAL A 82 6.11 9.88 -8.85
N THR A 83 7.09 10.67 -8.42
CA THR A 83 8.25 10.18 -7.68
C THR A 83 7.83 9.55 -6.35
N ALA A 84 6.94 10.20 -5.60
CA ALA A 84 6.46 9.70 -4.33
C ALA A 84 5.63 8.42 -4.50
N ALA A 85 4.79 8.34 -5.52
CA ALA A 85 4.00 7.15 -5.82
C ALA A 85 4.89 5.98 -6.23
N ALA A 86 5.90 6.22 -7.07
CA ALA A 86 6.86 5.19 -7.48
C ALA A 86 7.63 4.65 -6.28
N LYS A 87 8.10 5.53 -5.39
CA LYS A 87 8.78 5.14 -4.16
C LYS A 87 7.89 4.25 -3.28
N HIS A 88 6.62 4.61 -3.16
CA HIS A 88 5.64 3.86 -2.38
C HIS A 88 5.41 2.46 -2.96
N LEU A 89 5.31 2.34 -4.27
CA LEU A 89 5.18 1.04 -4.94
C LEU A 89 6.45 0.20 -4.82
N HIS A 90 7.63 0.82 -4.95
CA HIS A 90 8.90 0.12 -4.84
C HIS A 90 9.19 -0.42 -3.44
N LEU A 91 8.60 0.18 -2.41
CA LEU A 91 8.74 -0.30 -1.05
C LEU A 91 8.34 -1.78 -0.94
N MET A 92 7.34 -2.20 -1.69
CA MET A 92 6.91 -3.60 -1.72
C MET A 92 8.00 -4.55 -2.18
N PHE A 93 8.74 -4.16 -3.21
CA PHE A 93 9.85 -4.99 -3.69
C PHE A 93 10.95 -5.08 -2.65
N ASP A 94 11.23 -3.97 -1.96
CA ASP A 94 12.25 -3.93 -0.92
C ASP A 94 11.87 -4.79 0.30
N GLU A 95 10.57 -4.91 0.58
CA GLU A 95 10.07 -5.65 1.73
C GLU A 95 9.62 -7.09 1.38
N GLU A 96 9.71 -7.50 0.13
CA GLU A 96 9.23 -8.80 -0.35
C GLU A 96 9.82 -9.96 0.44
N MET A 97 11.13 -9.98 0.63
CA MET A 97 11.79 -11.06 1.33
C MET A 97 11.36 -11.17 2.79
N ALA A 98 11.13 -10.02 3.46
CA ALA A 98 10.67 -10.02 4.84
C ALA A 98 9.29 -10.67 4.97
N VAL A 99 8.38 -10.39 4.04
CA VAL A 99 7.03 -10.97 4.04
C VAL A 99 7.09 -12.47 3.74
N LEU A 100 7.86 -12.87 2.74
CA LEU A 100 8.02 -14.29 2.38
C LEU A 100 8.60 -15.11 3.53
N GLN A 101 9.58 -14.57 4.24
CA GLN A 101 10.21 -15.25 5.37
C GLN A 101 9.30 -15.33 6.59
N ALA A 102 8.46 -14.31 6.81
CA ALA A 102 7.53 -14.30 7.95
C ALA A 102 6.35 -15.25 7.75
N PHE A 103 5.90 -15.43 6.51
CA PHE A 103 4.70 -16.22 6.18
C PHE A 103 4.94 -17.17 5.01
N PRO A 104 5.91 -18.10 5.13
CA PRO A 104 6.26 -18.98 4.00
C PRO A 104 5.11 -19.88 3.56
N GLU A 105 4.20 -20.23 4.46
CA GLU A 105 3.05 -21.09 4.20
C GLU A 105 2.03 -20.49 3.21
N TYR A 106 2.09 -19.18 2.98
CA TYR A 106 1.17 -18.50 2.07
C TYR A 106 1.71 -18.35 0.64
N PHE A 107 2.94 -18.82 0.38
CA PHE A 107 3.60 -18.66 -0.92
C PHE A 107 4.16 -19.98 -1.40
N ASP A 108 3.86 -20.35 -2.65
CA ASP A 108 4.23 -21.66 -3.21
C ASP A 108 5.67 -21.73 -3.72
N ASN A 109 6.18 -20.69 -4.34
CA ASN A 109 7.47 -20.69 -5.01
C ASN A 109 8.43 -19.72 -4.34
N LEU A 110 8.90 -20.11 -3.13
CA LEU A 110 9.84 -19.28 -2.40
C LEU A 110 11.23 -19.34 -3.01
N PRO A 111 11.94 -18.22 -3.12
CA PRO A 111 13.35 -18.21 -3.48
C PRO A 111 14.15 -18.93 -2.38
N GLU A 112 15.07 -19.78 -2.77
CA GLU A 112 15.94 -20.49 -1.85
C GLU A 112 17.10 -19.63 -1.34
#